data_d6d35c955058f5f1d60811fbf8001df9
#
_entry.id   d6d35c955058f5f1d60811fbf8001df9
#
_cell.length_a   1.000
_cell.length_b   1.000
_cell.length_c   1.000
_cell.angle_alpha   90.00
_cell.angle_beta   90.00
_cell.angle_gamma   90.00
#
_symmetry.space_group_name_H-M   'P 1'
#
loop_
_entity.id
_entity.type
_entity.pdbx_description
1 polymer ?
#
loop_
_entity_poly.entity_id
_entity_poly.type
_entity_poly.pdbx_seq_one_letter_code
_entity_poly.pdbx_strand_id
1 'polypeptide(L)'
;MVSNAARLILAEAEAKGSNLHDLADYAAVQINDTHPSMVIPELIRLLQEKGILMDEAIEIVSKVCAYTNHTILAEALEKWPISFLEKAVPQLMPIIRELDNKVRAKVADESTYIIKDGLVHMAHMDIHFGYSVNGVAYLHTEILKLSLIHI
;
A
#
# COMPACT_ATOMS: atom_id res chain seq x y z
N MET A 1 -6.75 14.06 4.36
CA MET A 1 -5.59 14.50 3.57
C MET A 1 -5.20 13.48 2.51
N VAL A 2 -4.94 12.24 2.87
CA VAL A 2 -4.59 11.16 1.92
C VAL A 2 -5.68 10.96 0.86
N SER A 3 -6.95 10.97 1.26
CA SER A 3 -8.07 10.80 0.33
C SER A 3 -8.11 11.90 -0.73
N ASN A 4 -7.87 13.15 -0.33
CA ASN A 4 -7.86 14.27 -1.27
C ASN A 4 -6.70 14.15 -2.26
N ALA A 5 -5.53 13.73 -1.78
CA ALA A 5 -4.37 13.51 -2.64
C ALA A 5 -4.64 12.37 -3.64
N ALA A 6 -5.24 11.27 -3.19
CA ALA A 6 -5.58 10.15 -4.05
C ALA A 6 -6.59 10.57 -5.14
N ARG A 7 -7.63 11.34 -4.77
CA ARG A 7 -8.62 11.84 -5.72
C ARG A 7 -7.98 12.75 -6.77
N LEU A 8 -7.07 13.60 -6.35
CA LEU A 8 -6.37 14.51 -7.24
C LEU A 8 -5.51 13.76 -8.25
N ILE A 9 -4.81 12.71 -7.80
CA ILE A 9 -3.99 11.86 -8.67
C ILE A 9 -4.85 11.27 -9.78
N LEU A 10 -5.99 10.70 -9.43
CA LEU A 10 -6.90 10.11 -10.42
C LEU A 10 -7.47 11.15 -11.36
N ALA A 11 -7.89 12.31 -10.85
CA ALA A 11 -8.45 13.38 -11.65
C ALA A 11 -7.43 13.91 -12.66
N GLU A 12 -6.19 14.12 -12.23
CA GLU A 12 -5.13 14.58 -13.12
C GLU A 12 -4.80 13.56 -14.20
N ALA A 13 -4.76 12.27 -13.83
CA ALA A 13 -4.51 11.21 -14.80
C ALA A 13 -5.61 11.15 -15.86
N GLU A 14 -6.87 11.22 -15.43
CA GLU A 14 -8.00 11.24 -16.34
C GLU A 14 -7.96 12.46 -17.27
N ALA A 15 -7.58 13.62 -16.74
CA ALA A 15 -7.45 14.84 -17.53
C ALA A 15 -6.38 14.71 -18.61
N LYS A 16 -5.38 13.87 -18.40
CA LYS A 16 -4.31 13.60 -19.37
C LYS A 16 -4.63 12.47 -20.33
N GLY A 17 -5.79 11.85 -20.20
CA GLY A 17 -6.25 10.81 -21.12
C GLY A 17 -6.24 9.40 -20.59
N SER A 18 -5.95 9.18 -19.30
CA SER A 18 -5.98 7.86 -18.71
C SER A 18 -7.40 7.32 -18.59
N ASN A 19 -7.59 6.04 -18.88
CA ASN A 19 -8.82 5.33 -18.58
C ASN A 19 -8.76 4.65 -17.20
N LEU A 20 -7.73 4.93 -16.43
CA LEU A 20 -7.38 4.39 -15.12
C LEU A 20 -6.86 2.95 -15.15
N HIS A 21 -7.16 2.14 -16.14
CA HIS A 21 -6.53 0.83 -16.31
C HIS A 21 -5.04 0.97 -16.62
N ASP A 22 -4.64 2.09 -17.21
CA ASP A 22 -3.25 2.41 -17.54
C ASP A 22 -2.68 3.50 -16.61
N LEU A 23 -3.21 3.61 -15.39
CA LEU A 23 -2.84 4.68 -14.45
C LEU A 23 -1.33 4.78 -14.24
N ALA A 24 -0.63 3.66 -14.21
CA ALA A 24 0.82 3.66 -13.98
C ALA A 24 1.61 4.36 -15.08
N ASP A 25 1.02 4.54 -16.27
CA ASP A 25 1.64 5.29 -17.37
C ASP A 25 1.49 6.81 -17.17
N TYR A 26 0.59 7.24 -16.29
CA TYR A 26 0.27 8.65 -16.10
C TYR A 26 0.61 9.18 -14.71
N ALA A 27 0.81 8.30 -13.73
CA ALA A 27 1.03 8.70 -12.36
C ALA A 27 2.04 7.80 -11.66
N ALA A 28 2.80 8.39 -10.76
CA ALA A 28 3.69 7.68 -9.84
C ALA A 28 3.54 8.32 -8.47
N VAL A 29 3.41 7.50 -7.44
CA VAL A 29 3.23 7.96 -6.07
C VAL A 29 4.44 7.51 -5.25
N GLN A 30 5.11 8.47 -4.62
CA GLN A 30 6.21 8.19 -3.72
C GLN A 30 5.70 8.22 -2.28
N ILE A 31 5.79 7.08 -1.61
CA ILE A 31 5.45 6.97 -0.19
C ILE A 31 6.73 7.11 0.62
N ASN A 32 6.86 8.21 1.35
CA ASN A 32 7.99 8.45 2.22
C ASN A 32 7.61 8.09 3.64
N ASP A 33 8.26 7.08 4.19
CA ASP A 33 7.92 6.44 5.47
C ASP A 33 6.49 5.87 5.44
N THR A 34 5.94 5.57 6.62
CA THR A 34 4.65 4.90 6.70
C THR A 34 3.47 5.84 6.91
N HIS A 35 3.72 7.14 7.07
CA HIS A 35 2.64 8.10 7.34
C HIS A 35 1.58 8.14 6.24
N PRO A 36 1.94 8.14 4.94
CA PRO A 36 0.93 8.17 3.89
C PRO A 36 0.54 6.79 3.36
N SER A 37 0.83 5.70 4.07
CA SER A 37 0.58 4.34 3.59
C SER A 37 -0.88 4.08 3.23
N MET A 38 -1.82 4.80 3.83
CA MET A 38 -3.24 4.66 3.53
C MET A 38 -3.59 5.05 2.08
N VAL A 39 -2.65 5.65 1.34
CA VAL A 39 -2.89 5.94 -0.08
C VAL A 39 -3.10 4.64 -0.87
N ILE A 40 -2.49 3.53 -0.45
CA ILE A 40 -2.65 2.25 -1.15
C ILE A 40 -4.10 1.76 -1.10
N PRO A 41 -4.71 1.53 0.07
CA PRO A 41 -6.10 1.10 0.09
C PRO A 41 -7.07 2.19 -0.41
N GLU A 42 -6.75 3.46 -0.21
CA GLU A 42 -7.62 4.53 -0.70
C GLU A 42 -7.66 4.60 -2.23
N LEU A 43 -6.51 4.46 -2.90
CA LEU A 43 -6.49 4.40 -4.35
C LEU A 43 -7.27 3.19 -4.86
N ILE A 44 -7.12 2.05 -4.22
CA ILE A 44 -7.87 0.84 -4.59
C ILE A 44 -9.38 1.09 -4.45
N ARG A 45 -9.79 1.71 -3.34
CA ARG A 45 -11.20 2.04 -3.13
C ARG A 45 -11.75 2.95 -4.21
N LEU A 46 -10.99 4.00 -4.55
CA LEU A 46 -11.41 4.95 -5.58
C LEU A 46 -11.47 4.32 -6.97
N LEU A 47 -10.54 3.43 -7.28
CA LEU A 47 -10.57 2.69 -8.54
C LEU A 47 -11.79 1.77 -8.61
N GLN A 48 -12.18 1.16 -7.50
CA GLN A 48 -13.41 0.38 -7.45
C GLN A 48 -14.65 1.24 -7.69
N GLU A 49 -14.68 2.46 -7.17
CA GLU A 49 -15.76 3.41 -7.43
C GLU A 49 -15.87 3.76 -8.92
N LYS A 50 -14.77 3.66 -9.64
CA LYS A 50 -14.73 3.88 -11.10
C LYS A 50 -15.05 2.62 -11.91
N GLY A 51 -15.41 1.53 -11.24
CA GLY A 51 -15.82 0.29 -11.91
C GLY A 51 -14.69 -0.71 -12.14
N ILE A 52 -13.51 -0.47 -11.62
CA ILE A 52 -12.38 -1.40 -11.77
C ILE A 52 -12.47 -2.48 -10.68
N LEU A 53 -12.28 -3.73 -11.08
CA LEU A 53 -12.36 -4.85 -10.15
C LEU A 53 -11.22 -4.82 -9.13
N MET A 54 -11.45 -5.40 -7.95
CA MET A 54 -10.51 -5.40 -6.84
C MET A 54 -9.13 -5.91 -7.27
N ASP A 55 -9.06 -7.05 -7.94
CA ASP A 55 -7.77 -7.65 -8.32
C ASP A 55 -6.99 -6.77 -9.28
N GLU A 56 -7.67 -6.17 -10.24
CA GLU A 56 -7.03 -5.25 -11.18
C GLU A 56 -6.60 -3.96 -10.48
N ALA A 57 -7.45 -3.44 -9.59
CA ALA A 57 -7.11 -2.24 -8.83
C ALA A 57 -5.84 -2.45 -7.99
N ILE A 58 -5.70 -3.61 -7.36
CA ILE A 58 -4.51 -3.97 -6.59
C ILE A 58 -3.27 -3.99 -7.50
N GLU A 59 -3.37 -4.59 -8.68
CA GLU A 59 -2.26 -4.60 -9.63
C GLU A 59 -1.87 -3.20 -10.08
N ILE A 60 -2.85 -2.36 -10.41
CA ILE A 60 -2.62 -0.98 -10.83
C ILE A 60 -1.87 -0.21 -9.76
N VAL A 61 -2.36 -0.26 -8.51
CA VAL A 61 -1.75 0.48 -7.41
C VAL A 61 -0.34 -0.03 -7.12
N SER A 62 -0.11 -1.33 -7.25
CA SER A 62 1.23 -1.91 -7.06
C SER A 62 2.24 -1.38 -8.07
N LYS A 63 1.80 -0.95 -9.23
CA LYS A 63 2.68 -0.38 -10.27
C LYS A 63 2.83 1.14 -10.14
N VAL A 64 1.98 1.79 -9.37
CA VAL A 64 1.96 3.24 -9.19
C VAL A 64 2.80 3.68 -7.99
N CYS A 65 2.82 2.89 -6.93
CA CYS A 65 3.41 3.29 -5.65
C CYS A 65 4.83 2.79 -5.47
N ALA A 66 5.70 3.67 -4.98
CA ALA A 66 7.06 3.34 -4.54
C ALA A 66 7.19 3.73 -3.07
N TYR A 67 7.95 2.96 -2.33
CA TYR A 67 8.12 3.16 -0.89
C TYR A 67 9.58 3.41 -0.55
N THR A 68 9.83 4.45 0.23
CA THR A 68 11.14 4.72 0.81
C THR A 68 11.01 4.82 2.32
N ASN A 69 11.78 4.01 3.03
CA ASN A 69 11.79 4.02 4.48
C ASN A 69 12.97 4.83 4.99
N HIS A 70 12.68 5.87 5.79
CA HIS A 70 13.69 6.70 6.45
C HIS A 70 13.84 6.35 7.93
N THR A 71 13.04 5.40 8.43
CA THR A 71 13.06 4.99 9.82
C THR A 71 14.16 3.97 10.05
N ILE A 72 15.03 4.23 11.03
CA ILE A 72 16.19 3.38 11.31
C ILE A 72 15.84 2.19 12.20
N LEU A 73 14.94 2.37 13.17
CA LEU A 73 14.59 1.34 14.15
C LEU A 73 13.31 0.63 13.74
N ALA A 74 13.36 -0.72 13.79
CA ALA A 74 12.19 -1.54 13.45
C ALA A 74 10.99 -1.25 14.36
N GLU A 75 11.24 -0.95 15.61
CA GLU A 75 10.18 -0.66 16.59
C GLU A 75 9.42 0.64 16.27
N ALA A 76 10.05 1.53 15.50
CA ALA A 76 9.43 2.80 15.13
C ALA A 76 8.56 2.69 13.88
N LEU A 77 8.50 1.54 13.23
CA LEU A 77 7.61 1.32 12.09
C LEU A 77 6.14 1.33 12.54
N GLU A 78 5.32 2.05 11.81
CA GLU A 78 3.92 2.23 12.19
C GLU A 78 3.12 0.93 12.17
N LYS A 79 2.37 0.75 13.26
CA LYS A 79 1.39 -0.33 13.40
C LYS A 79 0.15 0.26 14.06
N TRP A 80 -1.01 -0.13 13.57
CA TRP A 80 -2.26 0.39 14.12
C TRP A 80 -3.18 -0.76 14.51
N PRO A 81 -3.83 -0.69 15.69
CA PRO A 81 -4.83 -1.70 16.05
C PRO A 81 -5.95 -1.73 15.03
N ILE A 82 -6.41 -2.95 14.70
CA ILE A 82 -7.54 -3.12 13.79
C ILE A 82 -8.76 -2.35 14.29
N SER A 83 -9.03 -2.42 15.61
CA SER A 83 -10.17 -1.74 16.21
C SER A 83 -10.12 -0.23 15.99
N PHE A 84 -8.94 0.37 16.01
CA PHE A 84 -8.77 1.78 15.73
C PHE A 84 -9.12 2.12 14.28
N LEU A 85 -8.58 1.32 13.35
CA LEU A 85 -8.81 1.55 11.92
C LEU A 85 -10.27 1.29 11.53
N GLU A 86 -10.93 0.34 12.18
CA GLU A 86 -12.35 0.08 11.94
C GLU A 86 -13.22 1.29 12.32
N LYS A 87 -12.78 2.07 13.30
CA LYS A 87 -13.48 3.31 13.68
C LYS A 87 -13.09 4.48 12.80
N ALA A 88 -11.80 4.61 12.47
CA ALA A 88 -11.29 5.77 11.75
C ALA A 88 -11.56 5.68 10.25
N VAL A 89 -11.36 4.52 9.66
CA VAL A 89 -11.49 4.32 8.20
C VAL A 89 -12.18 2.99 7.89
N PRO A 90 -13.44 2.83 8.34
CA PRO A 90 -14.14 1.56 8.17
C PRO A 90 -14.26 1.14 6.71
N GLN A 91 -14.31 2.08 5.77
CA GLN A 91 -14.42 1.81 4.36
C GLN A 91 -13.15 1.19 3.77
N LEU A 92 -12.01 1.34 4.43
CA LEU A 92 -10.73 0.80 3.96
C LEU A 92 -10.42 -0.58 4.55
N MET A 93 -11.03 -0.96 5.65
CA MET A 93 -10.74 -2.23 6.31
C MET A 93 -10.98 -3.46 5.41
N PRO A 94 -12.09 -3.56 4.67
CA PRO A 94 -12.26 -4.70 3.77
C PRO A 94 -11.14 -4.80 2.73
N ILE A 95 -10.65 -3.66 2.24
CA ILE A 95 -9.56 -3.62 1.27
C ILE A 95 -8.25 -4.07 1.92
N ILE A 96 -7.95 -3.57 3.12
CA ILE A 96 -6.75 -3.98 3.86
C ILE A 96 -6.77 -5.48 4.13
N ARG A 97 -7.91 -6.05 4.50
CA ARG A 97 -8.06 -7.49 4.73
C ARG A 97 -7.81 -8.28 3.44
N GLU A 98 -8.28 -7.78 2.30
CA GLU A 98 -8.03 -8.44 1.02
C GLU A 98 -6.56 -8.40 0.64
N LEU A 99 -5.87 -7.28 0.89
CA LEU A 99 -4.44 -7.18 0.68
C LEU A 99 -3.69 -8.20 1.55
N ASP A 100 -4.08 -8.33 2.80
CA ASP A 100 -3.48 -9.32 3.69
C ASP A 100 -3.73 -10.75 3.21
N ASN A 101 -4.95 -11.05 2.75
CA ASN A 101 -5.27 -12.36 2.19
C ASN A 101 -4.39 -12.69 1.00
N LYS A 102 -4.11 -11.73 0.13
CA LYS A 102 -3.22 -11.93 -1.00
C LYS A 102 -1.79 -12.21 -0.58
N VAL A 103 -1.31 -11.54 0.46
CA VAL A 103 0.02 -11.79 1.02
C VAL A 103 0.08 -13.22 1.58
N ARG A 104 -0.91 -13.61 2.36
CA ARG A 104 -0.97 -14.94 2.96
C ARG A 104 -1.01 -16.06 1.91
N ALA A 105 -1.62 -15.80 0.77
CA ALA A 105 -1.68 -16.76 -0.33
C ALA A 105 -0.33 -16.92 -1.05
N LYS A 106 0.51 -15.87 -1.03
CA LYS A 106 1.80 -15.88 -1.73
C LYS A 106 2.98 -16.28 -0.85
N VAL A 107 2.94 -15.95 0.43
CA VAL A 107 4.09 -16.02 1.33
C VAL A 107 3.73 -16.81 2.56
N ALA A 108 4.57 -17.80 2.90
CA ALA A 108 4.37 -18.62 4.09
C ALA A 108 4.91 -17.97 5.36
N ASP A 109 5.77 -16.95 5.23
CA ASP A 109 6.42 -16.30 6.36
C ASP A 109 5.47 -15.30 7.04
N GLU A 110 4.98 -15.67 8.21
CA GLU A 110 4.04 -14.86 9.00
C GLU A 110 4.61 -13.50 9.39
N SER A 111 5.92 -13.36 9.46
CA SER A 111 6.54 -12.08 9.84
C SER A 111 6.28 -10.98 8.83
N THR A 112 5.86 -11.33 7.62
CA THR A 112 5.61 -10.38 6.53
C THR A 112 4.13 -10.03 6.36
N TYR A 113 3.24 -10.64 7.12
CA TYR A 113 1.81 -10.41 6.98
C TYR A 113 1.43 -8.97 7.37
N ILE A 114 0.47 -8.41 6.65
CA ILE A 114 -0.01 -7.06 6.91
C ILE A 114 -0.78 -7.02 8.22
N ILE A 115 -1.69 -7.96 8.42
CA ILE A 115 -2.46 -8.06 9.66
C ILE A 115 -1.86 -9.19 10.50
N LYS A 116 -1.35 -8.82 11.67
CA LYS A 116 -0.74 -9.77 12.60
C LYS A 116 -0.94 -9.28 14.03
N ASP A 117 -1.35 -10.20 14.91
CA ASP A 117 -1.56 -9.92 16.34
C ASP A 117 -2.53 -8.76 16.59
N GLY A 118 -3.57 -8.66 15.75
CA GLY A 118 -4.56 -7.59 15.88
C GLY A 118 -4.08 -6.21 15.42
N LEU A 119 -2.91 -6.14 14.79
CA LEU A 119 -2.30 -4.91 14.31
C LEU A 119 -2.15 -4.92 12.80
N VAL A 120 -2.33 -3.77 12.16
CA VAL A 120 -2.05 -3.56 10.75
C VAL A 120 -0.65 -2.96 10.63
N HIS A 121 0.25 -3.68 9.95
CA HIS A 121 1.63 -3.27 9.75
C HIS A 121 1.76 -2.48 8.45
N MET A 122 1.87 -1.16 8.56
CA MET A 122 1.87 -0.27 7.40
C MET A 122 3.03 -0.51 6.46
N ALA A 123 4.24 -0.71 7.00
CA ALA A 123 5.41 -0.97 6.16
C ALA A 123 5.26 -2.25 5.33
N HIS A 124 4.65 -3.29 5.90
CA HIS A 124 4.44 -4.54 5.17
C HIS A 124 3.51 -4.32 3.97
N MET A 125 2.46 -3.51 4.15
CA MET A 125 1.58 -3.16 3.05
C MET A 125 2.33 -2.41 1.94
N ASP A 126 3.15 -1.43 2.31
CA ASP A 126 3.92 -0.66 1.35
C ASP A 126 4.92 -1.52 0.58
N ILE A 127 5.57 -2.47 1.27
CA ILE A 127 6.57 -3.34 0.66
C ILE A 127 5.93 -4.32 -0.32
N HIS A 128 4.82 -4.94 0.06
CA HIS A 128 4.16 -5.93 -0.79
C HIS A 128 3.47 -5.33 -2.01
N PHE A 129 2.99 -4.08 -1.90
CA PHE A 129 2.17 -3.47 -2.94
C PHE A 129 2.77 -2.21 -3.55
N GLY A 130 4.10 -2.05 -3.43
CA GLY A 130 4.85 -1.03 -4.16
C GLY A 130 5.73 -1.68 -5.21
N TYR A 131 5.97 -0.97 -6.30
CA TYR A 131 6.84 -1.49 -7.38
C TYR A 131 8.32 -1.31 -7.06
N SER A 132 8.66 -0.47 -6.10
CA SER A 132 10.05 -0.18 -5.72
C SER A 132 10.10 0.10 -4.22
N VAL A 133 11.09 -0.48 -3.56
CA VAL A 133 11.30 -0.32 -2.12
C VAL A 133 12.72 0.09 -1.87
N ASN A 134 12.92 1.21 -1.16
CA ASN A 134 14.22 1.69 -0.74
C ASN A 134 14.25 1.80 0.78
N GLY A 135 15.32 1.30 1.38
CA GLY A 135 15.52 1.41 2.81
C GLY A 135 16.78 2.21 3.10
N VAL A 136 16.89 2.68 4.33
CA VAL A 136 18.08 3.37 4.79
C VAL A 136 18.70 2.67 5.97
N ALA A 137 20.03 2.66 6.04
CA ALA A 137 20.81 2.23 7.18
C ALA A 137 20.48 0.81 7.63
N TYR A 138 20.25 0.67 8.90
CA TYR A 138 20.18 -0.61 9.61
C TYR A 138 19.03 -1.53 9.17
N LEU A 139 17.86 -0.96 8.84
CA LEU A 139 16.71 -1.76 8.46
C LEU A 139 16.74 -2.23 7.01
N HIS A 140 17.70 -1.75 6.23
CA HIS A 140 17.75 -2.01 4.80
C HIS A 140 17.71 -3.49 4.45
N THR A 141 18.45 -4.34 5.20
CA THR A 141 18.50 -5.78 4.96
C THR A 141 17.13 -6.45 5.11
N GLU A 142 16.39 -6.10 6.15
CA GLU A 142 15.08 -6.68 6.41
C GLU A 142 14.07 -6.24 5.34
N ILE A 143 14.12 -4.97 4.96
CA ILE A 143 13.26 -4.42 3.90
C ILE A 143 13.56 -5.11 2.57
N LEU A 144 14.82 -5.33 2.24
CA LEU A 144 15.23 -6.02 1.03
C LEU A 144 14.75 -7.47 1.01
N LYS A 145 14.78 -8.17 2.14
CA LYS A 145 14.28 -9.54 2.24
C LYS A 145 12.79 -9.59 1.88
N LEU A 146 11.99 -8.68 2.41
CA LEU A 146 10.57 -8.60 2.09
C LEU A 146 10.34 -8.27 0.62
N SER A 147 11.15 -7.37 0.08
CA SER A 147 11.09 -6.99 -1.33
C SER A 147 11.41 -8.17 -2.25
N LEU A 148 12.41 -8.99 -1.89
CA LEU A 148 12.78 -10.19 -2.68
C LEU A 148 11.67 -11.23 -2.67
N ILE A 149 10.95 -11.36 -1.59
CA ILE A 149 9.78 -12.25 -1.52
C ILE A 149 8.72 -11.81 -2.51
N HIS A 150 8.59 -10.52 -2.71
CA HIS A 150 7.61 -9.94 -3.62
C HIS A 150 7.94 -10.21 -5.10
N ILE A 151 9.20 -10.29 -5.43
CA ILE A 151 9.67 -10.59 -6.79
C ILE A 151 9.48 -12.05 -7.13
#